data_15a2084fca92a171644fa0369b23ebb1
#
_entry.id   15a2084fca92a171644fa0369b23ebb1
#
_cell.length_a   1.000
_cell.length_b   1.000
_cell.length_c   1.000
_cell.angle_alpha   90.00
_cell.angle_beta   90.00
_cell.angle_gamma   90.00
#
_symmetry.space_group_name_H-M   'P 1'
#
loop_
_entity.id
_entity.type
_entity.pdbx_description
1 polymer ?
#
loop_
_entity_poly.entity_id
_entity_poly.type
_entity_poly.pdbx_seq_one_letter_code
_entity_poly.pdbx_strand_id
1 'polypeptide(L)'
;NFDMSFIMENCRRLGYPQEFTYVDTVGIARVLLPNQAKHTLDAVAKTLGISLDNHHRAVDDAECTAHIFEKFIEMMEEDGIHTLSQVNALGASSAEGVKRLPSYHAIILAKNDLGRVDLYRLVSESHLTYFSRNPRIPKSLVEKYREGLILGSACEAGELYRALLDEQSDAQIARIV
;
A
#
# COMPACT_ATOMS: atom_id res chain seq x y z
N ASN A 1 8.56 -1.18 6.13
CA ASN A 1 8.88 -2.55 5.61
C ASN A 1 10.25 -3.03 6.05
N PHE A 2 11.25 -2.14 6.23
CA PHE A 2 12.61 -2.54 6.65
C PHE A 2 12.60 -3.23 8.02
N ASP A 3 12.06 -2.58 9.05
CA ASP A 3 11.99 -3.12 10.42
C ASP A 3 11.16 -4.40 10.49
N MET A 4 10.03 -4.44 9.78
CA MET A 4 9.17 -5.63 9.74
C MET A 4 9.85 -6.84 9.12
N SER A 5 10.70 -6.66 8.11
CA SER A 5 11.45 -7.79 7.52
C SER A 5 12.40 -8.45 8.54
N PHE A 6 13.04 -7.67 9.38
CA PHE A 6 13.87 -8.19 10.48
C PHE A 6 13.04 -8.89 11.56
N ILE A 7 11.91 -8.30 11.95
CA ILE A 7 11.01 -8.90 12.95
C ILE A 7 10.48 -10.24 12.44
N MET A 8 9.96 -10.29 11.23
CA MET A 8 9.41 -11.51 10.62
C MET A 8 10.45 -12.62 10.50
N GLU A 9 11.67 -12.29 10.04
CA GLU A 9 12.75 -13.29 9.93
C GLU A 9 13.18 -13.83 11.30
N ASN A 10 13.25 -12.98 12.34
CA ASN A 10 13.54 -13.46 13.69
C ASN A 10 12.41 -14.31 14.27
N CYS A 11 11.15 -13.93 14.04
CA CYS A 11 9.99 -14.74 14.42
C CYS A 11 10.03 -16.12 13.74
N ARG A 12 10.35 -16.16 12.44
CA ARG A 12 10.51 -17.41 11.69
C ARG A 12 11.59 -18.30 12.31
N ARG A 13 12.76 -17.73 12.62
CA ARG A 13 13.89 -18.48 13.23
C ARG A 13 13.56 -19.03 14.61
N LEU A 14 12.75 -18.30 15.38
CA LEU A 14 12.38 -18.66 16.76
C LEU A 14 11.07 -19.44 16.86
N GLY A 15 10.41 -19.73 15.75
CA GLY A 15 9.16 -20.47 15.70
C GLY A 15 7.94 -19.68 16.20
N TYR A 16 8.00 -18.34 16.20
CA TYR A 16 6.86 -17.48 16.52
C TYR A 16 5.97 -17.22 15.29
N PRO A 17 4.68 -16.89 15.51
CA PRO A 17 3.79 -16.49 14.42
C PRO A 17 4.37 -15.31 13.63
N GLN A 18 4.17 -15.30 12.31
CA GLN A 18 4.65 -14.25 11.41
C GLN A 18 3.51 -13.33 10.91
N GLU A 19 2.30 -13.51 11.43
CA GLU A 19 1.15 -12.68 11.08
C GLU A 19 1.13 -11.42 11.94
N PHE A 20 1.45 -10.29 11.32
CA PHE A 20 1.42 -8.98 11.97
C PHE A 20 0.51 -8.02 11.19
N THR A 21 -0.34 -7.30 11.91
CA THR A 21 -0.95 -6.08 11.38
C THR A 21 -0.04 -4.91 11.75
N TYR A 22 0.43 -4.19 10.77
CA TYR A 22 1.28 -3.03 10.99
C TYR A 22 0.86 -1.85 10.10
N VAL A 23 1.26 -0.66 10.52
CA VAL A 23 1.00 0.60 9.81
C VAL A 23 2.33 1.19 9.37
N ASP A 24 2.42 1.58 8.10
CA ASP A 24 3.57 2.31 7.55
C ASP A 24 3.31 3.81 7.63
N THR A 25 4.01 4.49 8.55
CA THR A 25 3.89 5.94 8.75
C THR A 25 4.28 6.74 7.50
N VAL A 26 5.18 6.22 6.66
CA VAL A 26 5.54 6.86 5.38
C VAL A 26 4.34 6.85 4.42
N GLY A 27 3.57 5.77 4.42
CA GLY A 27 2.32 5.67 3.64
C GLY A 27 1.31 6.75 4.05
N ILE A 28 1.07 6.88 5.36
CA ILE A 28 0.17 7.90 5.93
C ILE A 28 0.70 9.31 5.64
N ALA A 29 1.99 9.58 5.88
CA ALA A 29 2.61 10.88 5.63
C ALA A 29 2.39 11.37 4.19
N ARG A 30 2.43 10.48 3.22
CA ARG A 30 2.21 10.82 1.81
C ARG A 30 0.78 11.24 1.49
N VAL A 31 -0.18 10.76 2.27
CA VAL A 31 -1.59 11.10 2.13
C VAL A 31 -1.91 12.39 2.86
N LEU A 32 -1.49 12.50 4.12
CA LEU A 32 -1.79 13.65 4.98
C LEU A 32 -0.96 14.90 4.63
N LEU A 33 0.24 14.72 4.05
CA LEU A 33 1.16 15.79 3.67
C LEU A 33 1.44 15.75 2.15
N PRO A 34 0.43 15.86 1.27
CA PRO A 34 0.57 15.62 -0.18
C PRO A 34 1.50 16.64 -0.86
N ASN A 35 1.59 17.85 -0.33
CA ASN A 35 2.40 18.93 -0.88
C ASN A 35 3.89 18.87 -0.45
N GLN A 36 4.26 17.92 0.40
CA GLN A 36 5.62 17.76 0.87
C GLN A 36 6.47 16.97 -0.14
N ALA A 37 7.60 17.52 -0.56
CA ALA A 37 8.45 16.92 -1.59
C ALA A 37 9.17 15.63 -1.11
N LYS A 38 9.51 15.55 0.19
CA LYS A 38 10.22 14.42 0.80
C LYS A 38 9.49 13.96 2.06
N HIS A 39 9.33 12.65 2.22
CA HIS A 39 8.71 12.03 3.40
C HIS A 39 9.71 11.18 4.18
N THR A 40 10.94 11.69 4.33
CA THR A 40 11.94 11.15 5.26
C THR A 40 11.57 11.53 6.69
N LEU A 41 12.05 10.78 7.68
CA LEU A 41 11.72 10.98 9.09
C LEU A 41 11.94 12.45 9.53
N ASP A 42 13.13 12.97 9.27
CA ASP A 42 13.52 14.35 9.54
C ASP A 42 12.65 15.40 8.84
N ALA A 43 12.30 15.17 7.59
CA ALA A 43 11.46 16.08 6.82
C ALA A 43 10.02 16.15 7.36
N VAL A 44 9.46 14.99 7.73
CA VAL A 44 8.12 14.90 8.33
C VAL A 44 8.11 15.49 9.74
N ALA A 45 9.09 15.13 10.58
CA ALA A 45 9.25 15.68 11.93
C ALA A 45 9.31 17.21 11.90
N LYS A 46 10.13 17.78 11.02
CA LYS A 46 10.24 19.23 10.84
C LYS A 46 8.92 19.88 10.46
N THR A 47 8.17 19.29 9.54
CA THR A 47 6.86 19.80 9.10
C THR A 47 5.84 19.79 10.23
N LEU A 48 5.88 18.75 11.07
CA LEU A 48 4.97 18.60 12.21
C LEU A 48 5.46 19.31 13.49
N GLY A 49 6.62 19.98 13.45
CA GLY A 49 7.21 20.67 14.60
C GLY A 49 7.73 19.74 15.69
N ILE A 50 8.11 18.51 15.33
CA ILE A 50 8.66 17.49 16.24
C ILE A 50 10.19 17.62 16.25
N SER A 51 10.81 17.66 17.45
CA SER A 51 12.26 17.67 17.60
C SER A 51 12.86 16.29 17.30
N LEU A 52 14.01 16.29 16.63
CA LEU A 52 14.81 15.09 16.34
C LEU A 52 16.29 15.41 16.62
N ASP A 53 16.68 15.38 17.90
CA ASP A 53 17.97 15.93 18.34
C ASP A 53 19.17 15.02 18.03
N ASN A 54 18.97 13.70 17.96
CA ASN A 54 20.05 12.71 17.76
C ASN A 54 19.72 11.74 16.62
N HIS A 55 19.54 12.28 15.43
CA HIS A 55 19.27 11.47 14.24
C HIS A 55 20.30 10.33 14.07
N HIS A 56 19.82 9.13 13.64
CA HIS A 56 20.56 7.87 13.51
C HIS A 56 20.80 7.07 14.81
N ARG A 57 20.18 7.45 15.91
CA ARG A 57 20.03 6.53 17.05
C ARG A 57 18.68 5.86 16.98
N ALA A 58 18.67 4.54 16.98
CA ALA A 58 17.44 3.75 16.80
C ALA A 58 16.32 4.10 17.79
N VAL A 59 16.66 4.46 19.04
CA VAL A 59 15.70 4.87 20.06
C VAL A 59 15.09 6.23 19.72
N ASP A 60 15.93 7.22 19.36
CA ASP A 60 15.49 8.58 19.06
C ASP A 60 14.64 8.61 17.76
N ASP A 61 15.02 7.80 16.76
CA ASP A 61 14.26 7.63 15.52
C ASP A 61 12.90 6.94 15.79
N ALA A 62 12.86 5.96 16.69
CA ALA A 62 11.63 5.28 17.08
C ALA A 62 10.69 6.22 17.86
N GLU A 63 11.21 7.01 18.81
CA GLU A 63 10.46 8.00 19.57
C GLU A 63 9.89 9.09 18.65
N CYS A 64 10.70 9.62 17.75
CA CYS A 64 10.25 10.57 16.73
C CYS A 64 9.14 9.99 15.87
N THR A 65 9.26 8.71 15.44
CA THR A 65 8.24 8.02 14.67
C THR A 65 6.92 7.89 15.46
N ALA A 66 7.00 7.62 16.77
CA ALA A 66 5.83 7.55 17.63
C ALA A 66 5.11 8.91 17.72
N HIS A 67 5.84 9.99 17.95
CA HIS A 67 5.27 11.35 17.98
C HIS A 67 4.67 11.79 16.63
N ILE A 68 5.32 11.41 15.52
CA ILE A 68 4.74 11.61 14.18
C ILE A 68 3.41 10.87 14.04
N PHE A 69 3.36 9.64 14.52
CA PHE A 69 2.14 8.84 14.43
C PHE A 69 1.01 9.40 15.30
N GLU A 70 1.31 9.92 16.49
CA GLU A 70 0.36 10.64 17.34
C GLU A 70 -0.24 11.85 16.59
N LYS A 71 0.60 12.66 15.94
CA LYS A 71 0.13 13.78 15.12
C LYS A 71 -0.72 13.34 13.93
N PHE A 72 -0.39 12.23 13.32
CA PHE A 72 -1.20 11.68 12.24
C PHE A 72 -2.57 11.19 12.74
N ILE A 73 -2.65 10.64 13.96
CA ILE A 73 -3.93 10.27 14.57
C ILE A 73 -4.79 11.52 14.74
N GLU A 74 -4.25 12.61 15.34
CA GLU A 74 -4.96 13.88 15.48
C GLU A 74 -5.50 14.40 14.13
N MET A 75 -4.67 14.43 13.09
CA MET A 75 -5.06 14.89 11.75
C MET A 75 -6.13 13.98 11.12
N MET A 76 -6.01 12.67 11.29
CA MET A 76 -6.99 11.72 10.77
C MET A 76 -8.34 11.82 11.48
N GLU A 77 -8.33 12.07 12.79
CA GLU A 77 -9.56 12.29 13.58
C GLU A 77 -10.28 13.56 13.14
N GLU A 78 -9.55 14.65 12.86
CA GLU A 78 -10.11 15.89 12.29
C GLU A 78 -10.77 15.64 10.94
N ASP A 79 -10.23 14.73 10.12
CA ASP A 79 -10.78 14.32 8.82
C ASP A 79 -11.89 13.24 8.94
N GLY A 80 -12.31 12.87 10.16
CA GLY A 80 -13.37 11.89 10.43
C GLY A 80 -12.94 10.44 10.23
N ILE A 81 -11.64 10.15 10.30
CA ILE A 81 -11.06 8.82 10.14
C ILE A 81 -10.76 8.25 11.53
N HIS A 82 -11.56 7.28 11.96
CA HIS A 82 -11.54 6.75 13.33
C HIS A 82 -11.25 5.24 13.40
N THR A 83 -11.08 4.56 12.27
CA THR A 83 -10.86 3.10 12.24
C THR A 83 -9.69 2.71 11.34
N LEU A 84 -9.03 1.59 11.66
CA LEU A 84 -7.96 1.02 10.84
C LEU A 84 -8.41 0.72 9.40
N SER A 85 -9.67 0.35 9.22
CA SER A 85 -10.25 0.13 7.89
C SER A 85 -10.28 1.42 7.06
N GLN A 86 -10.64 2.55 7.68
CA GLN A 86 -10.61 3.87 7.05
C GLN A 86 -9.17 4.32 6.76
N VAL A 87 -8.23 4.08 7.68
CA VAL A 87 -6.79 4.36 7.46
C VAL A 87 -6.25 3.58 6.26
N ASN A 88 -6.60 2.29 6.15
CA ASN A 88 -6.21 1.48 4.99
C ASN A 88 -6.82 2.00 3.68
N ALA A 89 -8.05 2.50 3.74
CA ALA A 89 -8.72 3.09 2.57
C ALA A 89 -8.07 4.40 2.12
N LEU A 90 -7.47 5.19 3.03
CA LEU A 90 -6.75 6.42 2.69
C LEU A 90 -5.62 6.21 1.67
N GLY A 91 -4.75 5.24 1.93
CA GLY A 91 -3.63 4.92 1.04
C GLY A 91 -4.07 4.34 -0.29
N ALA A 92 -5.17 3.57 -0.29
CA ALA A 92 -5.72 2.93 -1.48
C ALA A 92 -6.49 3.90 -2.40
N SER A 93 -6.99 5.02 -1.86
CA SER A 93 -7.83 5.98 -2.60
C SER A 93 -7.04 7.08 -3.32
N SER A 94 -5.80 7.35 -2.94
CA SER A 94 -5.01 8.35 -3.64
C SER A 94 -4.26 7.76 -4.84
N ALA A 95 -4.32 8.44 -5.99
CA ALA A 95 -3.55 8.03 -7.18
C ALA A 95 -2.05 7.92 -6.88
N GLU A 96 -1.51 8.82 -6.07
CA GLU A 96 -0.10 8.81 -5.66
C GLU A 96 0.23 7.64 -4.71
N GLY A 97 -0.69 7.25 -3.85
CA GLY A 97 -0.56 6.04 -3.03
C GLY A 97 -0.47 4.78 -3.91
N VAL A 98 -1.40 4.62 -4.83
CA VAL A 98 -1.44 3.49 -5.79
C VAL A 98 -0.16 3.40 -6.63
N LYS A 99 0.40 4.52 -7.07
CA LYS A 99 1.65 4.55 -7.87
C LYS A 99 2.86 3.97 -7.13
N ARG A 100 2.81 3.87 -5.82
CA ARG A 100 3.93 3.42 -4.96
C ARG A 100 3.74 2.03 -4.38
N LEU A 101 2.54 1.47 -4.48
CA LEU A 101 2.29 0.08 -4.04
C LEU A 101 3.06 -0.92 -4.91
N PRO A 102 3.35 -2.12 -4.41
CA PRO A 102 3.77 -3.24 -5.25
C PRO A 102 2.79 -3.42 -6.41
N SER A 103 3.30 -3.81 -7.57
CA SER A 103 2.46 -4.09 -8.73
C SER A 103 2.79 -5.46 -9.30
N TYR A 104 1.78 -6.14 -9.76
CA TYR A 104 1.86 -7.49 -10.30
C TYR A 104 1.29 -7.52 -11.71
N HIS A 105 1.74 -8.46 -12.50
CA HIS A 105 1.13 -8.71 -13.80
C HIS A 105 -0.25 -9.36 -13.62
N ALA A 106 -1.20 -8.94 -14.44
CA ALA A 106 -2.52 -9.52 -14.53
C ALA A 106 -2.93 -9.65 -16.02
N ILE A 107 -3.72 -10.65 -16.33
CA ILE A 107 -4.37 -10.79 -17.64
C ILE A 107 -5.82 -10.35 -17.45
N ILE A 108 -6.29 -9.45 -18.30
CA ILE A 108 -7.67 -9.00 -18.31
C ILE A 108 -8.24 -9.25 -19.70
N LEU A 109 -9.30 -10.04 -19.76
CA LEU A 109 -9.99 -10.38 -21.02
C LEU A 109 -11.40 -9.80 -20.98
N ALA A 110 -11.86 -9.26 -22.11
CA ALA A 110 -13.24 -8.86 -22.29
C ALA A 110 -14.11 -10.09 -22.57
N LYS A 111 -15.14 -10.30 -21.77
CA LYS A 111 -16.10 -11.39 -21.92
C LYS A 111 -17.22 -11.07 -22.93
N ASN A 112 -17.56 -9.79 -23.05
CA ASN A 112 -18.63 -9.27 -23.89
C ASN A 112 -18.37 -7.80 -24.27
N ASP A 113 -19.31 -7.16 -24.96
CA ASP A 113 -19.17 -5.76 -25.38
C ASP A 113 -19.08 -4.77 -24.20
N LEU A 114 -19.78 -5.03 -23.10
CA LEU A 114 -19.63 -4.23 -21.87
C LEU A 114 -18.18 -4.31 -21.34
N GLY A 115 -17.67 -5.54 -21.22
CA GLY A 115 -16.29 -5.76 -20.78
C GLY A 115 -15.24 -5.15 -21.72
N ARG A 116 -15.52 -5.09 -23.02
CA ARG A 116 -14.63 -4.42 -23.98
C ARG A 116 -14.56 -2.92 -23.71
N VAL A 117 -15.68 -2.26 -23.44
CA VAL A 117 -15.72 -0.84 -23.08
C VAL A 117 -15.03 -0.61 -21.74
N ASP A 118 -15.29 -1.45 -20.75
CA ASP A 118 -14.70 -1.33 -19.42
C ASP A 118 -13.20 -1.62 -19.42
N LEU A 119 -12.72 -2.55 -20.27
CA LEU A 119 -11.30 -2.76 -20.49
C LEU A 119 -10.63 -1.49 -21.04
N TYR A 120 -11.23 -0.81 -22.01
CA TYR A 120 -10.69 0.46 -22.50
C TYR A 120 -10.66 1.54 -21.43
N ARG A 121 -11.68 1.61 -20.55
CA ARG A 121 -11.69 2.53 -19.41
C ARG A 121 -10.56 2.22 -18.44
N LEU A 122 -10.39 0.95 -18.07
CA LEU A 122 -9.28 0.52 -17.20
C LEU A 122 -7.90 0.88 -17.78
N VAL A 123 -7.69 0.62 -19.07
CA VAL A 123 -6.44 0.98 -19.74
C VAL A 123 -6.25 2.49 -19.76
N SER A 124 -7.28 3.27 -20.06
CA SER A 124 -7.20 4.73 -20.04
C SER A 124 -6.86 5.27 -18.65
N GLU A 125 -7.57 4.83 -17.63
CA GLU A 125 -7.30 5.22 -16.24
C GLU A 125 -5.89 4.83 -15.78
N SER A 126 -5.41 3.66 -16.17
CA SER A 126 -4.07 3.19 -15.82
C SER A 126 -2.96 4.09 -16.38
N HIS A 127 -3.18 4.71 -17.52
CA HIS A 127 -2.23 5.63 -18.16
C HIS A 127 -2.40 7.08 -17.71
N LEU A 128 -3.64 7.54 -17.56
CA LEU A 128 -3.92 8.94 -17.25
C LEU A 128 -3.75 9.25 -15.76
N THR A 129 -4.19 8.33 -14.90
CA THR A 129 -4.28 8.57 -13.45
C THR A 129 -3.21 7.82 -12.67
N TYR A 130 -2.97 6.55 -13.02
CA TYR A 130 -2.15 5.65 -12.20
C TYR A 130 -0.80 5.26 -12.81
N PHE A 131 -0.35 5.95 -13.83
CA PHE A 131 0.94 5.66 -14.48
C PHE A 131 2.12 5.97 -13.54
N SER A 132 3.00 4.97 -13.32
CA SER A 132 4.28 5.15 -12.65
C SER A 132 5.26 4.10 -13.17
N ARG A 133 6.17 4.50 -14.04
CA ARG A 133 7.04 3.63 -14.87
C ARG A 133 6.26 2.69 -15.80
N ASN A 134 5.22 2.05 -15.27
CA ASN A 134 4.27 1.21 -15.99
C ASN A 134 2.83 1.66 -15.66
N PRO A 135 1.86 1.39 -16.54
CA PRO A 135 0.45 1.61 -16.23
C PRO A 135 0.02 0.67 -15.10
N ARG A 136 -0.74 1.17 -14.13
CA ARG A 136 -1.19 0.43 -12.96
C ARG A 136 -2.70 0.49 -12.86
N ILE A 137 -3.30 -0.58 -12.40
CA ILE A 137 -4.75 -0.67 -12.18
C ILE A 137 -4.98 -1.09 -10.73
N PRO A 138 -5.53 -0.21 -9.87
CA PRO A 138 -5.89 -0.61 -8.51
C PRO A 138 -6.98 -1.68 -8.52
N LYS A 139 -6.95 -2.62 -7.57
CA LYS A 139 -7.96 -3.68 -7.46
C LYS A 139 -9.38 -3.11 -7.34
N SER A 140 -9.56 -2.01 -6.61
CA SER A 140 -10.85 -1.31 -6.48
C SER A 140 -11.42 -0.81 -7.82
N LEU A 141 -10.55 -0.41 -8.76
CA LEU A 141 -10.98 -0.01 -10.08
C LEU A 141 -11.38 -1.23 -10.94
N VAL A 142 -10.66 -2.35 -10.80
CA VAL A 142 -11.03 -3.62 -11.44
C VAL A 142 -12.38 -4.10 -10.91
N GLU A 143 -12.59 -4.04 -9.60
CA GLU A 143 -13.86 -4.43 -8.98
C GLU A 143 -15.04 -3.61 -9.50
N LYS A 144 -14.85 -2.30 -9.66
CA LYS A 144 -15.86 -1.40 -10.22
C LYS A 144 -16.30 -1.80 -11.63
N TYR A 145 -15.41 -2.35 -12.45
CA TYR A 145 -15.65 -2.69 -13.85
C TYR A 145 -15.68 -4.20 -14.12
N ARG A 146 -15.80 -5.02 -13.07
CA ARG A 146 -15.60 -6.47 -13.12
C ARG A 146 -16.60 -7.24 -13.96
N GLU A 147 -17.83 -6.78 -14.10
CA GLU A 147 -18.97 -7.55 -14.61
C GLU A 147 -18.74 -8.18 -15.99
N GLY A 148 -18.13 -7.44 -16.90
CA GLY A 148 -17.83 -7.90 -18.25
C GLY A 148 -16.41 -8.43 -18.47
N LEU A 149 -15.63 -8.65 -17.39
CA LEU A 149 -14.22 -9.00 -17.47
C LEU A 149 -13.92 -10.39 -16.91
N ILE A 150 -12.89 -11.02 -17.45
CA ILE A 150 -12.27 -12.23 -16.91
C ILE A 150 -10.85 -11.85 -16.49
N LEU A 151 -10.48 -12.18 -15.25
CA LEU A 151 -9.17 -11.93 -14.69
C LEU A 151 -8.35 -13.22 -14.65
N GLY A 152 -7.08 -13.12 -15.01
CA GLY A 152 -6.11 -14.22 -14.93
C GLY A 152 -4.87 -13.81 -14.14
N SER A 153 -4.25 -14.77 -13.48
CA SER A 153 -3.09 -14.57 -12.60
C SER A 153 -1.77 -14.26 -13.34
N ALA A 154 -1.78 -14.25 -14.65
CA ALA A 154 -0.60 -14.03 -15.50
C ALA A 154 0.57 -15.01 -15.27
N CYS A 155 1.82 -14.52 -15.32
CA CYS A 155 3.06 -15.27 -15.25
C CYS A 155 3.70 -15.23 -13.84
N GLU A 156 4.99 -15.57 -13.74
CA GLU A 156 5.78 -15.50 -12.50
C GLU A 156 5.85 -14.10 -11.86
N ALA A 157 5.50 -13.06 -12.59
CA ALA A 157 5.35 -11.70 -12.06
C ALA A 157 3.93 -11.40 -11.59
N GLY A 158 3.01 -12.37 -11.64
CA GLY A 158 1.66 -12.29 -11.11
C GLY A 158 1.61 -12.42 -9.59
N GLU A 159 0.58 -11.84 -8.97
CA GLU A 159 0.42 -11.83 -7.52
C GLU A 159 0.32 -13.23 -6.92
N LEU A 160 -0.51 -14.09 -7.53
CA LEU A 160 -0.70 -15.47 -7.06
C LEU A 160 0.61 -16.28 -7.11
N TYR A 161 1.35 -16.18 -8.22
CA TYR A 161 2.61 -16.92 -8.37
C TYR A 161 3.66 -16.45 -7.34
N ARG A 162 3.73 -15.12 -7.12
CA ARG A 162 4.62 -14.55 -6.10
C ARG A 162 4.25 -15.01 -4.70
N ALA A 163 2.96 -15.00 -4.36
CA ALA A 163 2.49 -15.48 -3.06
C ALA A 163 2.84 -16.97 -2.81
N LEU A 164 2.78 -17.80 -3.86
CA LEU A 164 3.19 -19.22 -3.77
C LEU A 164 4.71 -19.36 -3.57
N LEU A 165 5.52 -18.58 -4.28
CA LEU A 165 6.98 -18.60 -4.12
C LEU A 165 7.43 -18.07 -2.75
N ASP A 166 6.71 -17.10 -2.21
CA ASP A 166 6.96 -16.50 -0.89
C ASP A 166 6.38 -17.37 0.24
N GLU A 167 5.90 -18.59 -0.08
CA GLU A 167 5.33 -19.55 0.88
C GLU A 167 4.24 -18.97 1.78
N GLN A 168 3.41 -18.07 1.24
CA GLN A 168 2.30 -17.49 1.99
C GLN A 168 1.28 -18.55 2.40
N SER A 169 0.59 -18.32 3.52
CA SER A 169 -0.42 -19.25 4.01
C SER A 169 -1.60 -19.40 3.04
N ASP A 170 -2.29 -20.55 3.09
CA ASP A 170 -3.48 -20.81 2.28
C ASP A 170 -4.55 -19.71 2.45
N ALA A 171 -4.69 -19.16 3.66
CA ALA A 171 -5.62 -18.07 3.95
C ALA A 171 -5.23 -16.76 3.25
N GLN A 172 -3.92 -16.48 3.10
CA GLN A 172 -3.43 -15.33 2.35
C GLN A 172 -3.60 -15.53 0.85
N ILE A 173 -3.29 -16.72 0.35
CA ILE A 173 -3.46 -17.09 -1.06
C ILE A 173 -4.93 -17.01 -1.47
N ALA A 174 -5.84 -17.50 -0.63
CA ALA A 174 -7.29 -17.44 -0.88
C ALA A 174 -7.87 -16.03 -0.96
N ARG A 175 -7.16 -15.01 -0.43
CA ARG A 175 -7.56 -13.60 -0.58
C ARG A 175 -7.12 -12.97 -1.91
N ILE A 176 -6.24 -13.63 -2.63
CA ILE A 176 -5.75 -13.16 -3.93
C ILE A 176 -6.68 -13.64 -5.04
N VAL A 177 -7.26 -14.82 -4.87
CA VAL A 177 -8.18 -15.48 -5.81
C VAL A 177 -9.63 -15.04 -5.58
#